data_05c0bd47067c5d2ffebf066e4fe97aef
#
_entry.id   05c0bd47067c5d2ffebf066e4fe97aef
#
_cell.length_a   1.000
_cell.length_b   1.000
_cell.length_c   1.000
_cell.angle_alpha   90.00
_cell.angle_beta   90.00
_cell.angle_gamma   90.00
#
_symmetry.space_group_name_H-M   'P 1'
#
loop_
_entity.id
_entity.type
_entity.pdbx_description
1 polymer ?
#
loop_
_entity_poly.entity_id
_entity_poly.type
_entity_poly.pdbx_seq_one_letter_code
_entity_poly.pdbx_strand_id
1 'polypeptide(L)'
;FRSGELFLIDSGGQYEDGTTDITRTVAIGEPSDEMRERFTLVLKGHIALARAVFPDGVTGAQLDPFARQHLWAAGLDFDHGTGHGVGSYLSVHEGPARISKLGNTALKRGMILSNEPGYYKTGAYGIRIENLVLVVEGPKVEGAEKPLNTFETLTLVPFDRRLIEMSMLTYDEISRSE
;
A
#
# COMPACT_ATOMS: atom_id res chain seq x y z
N PHE A 1 -1.77 -22.61 13.26
CA PHE A 1 -0.55 -22.08 12.65
C PHE A 1 0.50 -23.18 12.58
N ARG A 2 1.23 -23.26 11.48
CA ARG A 2 2.35 -24.19 11.30
C ARG A 2 3.62 -23.42 11.00
N SER A 3 4.75 -23.90 11.53
CA SER A 3 6.05 -23.30 11.22
C SER A 3 6.33 -23.38 9.71
N GLY A 4 6.84 -22.28 9.14
CA GLY A 4 7.11 -22.15 7.71
C GLY A 4 5.93 -21.63 6.87
N GLU A 5 4.78 -21.31 7.50
CA GLU A 5 3.64 -20.67 6.84
C GLU A 5 3.67 -19.15 7.02
N LEU A 6 2.95 -18.44 6.14
CA LEU A 6 2.61 -17.04 6.31
C LEU A 6 1.19 -16.93 6.90
N PHE A 7 1.00 -15.98 7.80
CA PHE A 7 -0.31 -15.58 8.29
C PHE A 7 -0.62 -14.17 7.80
N LEU A 8 -1.64 -14.08 6.96
CA LEU A 8 -2.19 -12.81 6.51
C LEU A 8 -3.43 -12.51 7.36
N ILE A 9 -3.44 -11.35 7.99
CA ILE A 9 -4.58 -10.83 8.76
C ILE A 9 -4.99 -9.48 8.20
N ASP A 10 -6.25 -9.38 7.81
CA ASP A 10 -6.94 -8.17 7.42
C ASP A 10 -7.94 -7.85 8.53
N SER A 11 -7.87 -6.66 9.09
CA SER A 11 -8.65 -6.27 10.26
C SER A 11 -9.03 -4.79 10.20
N GLY A 12 -10.29 -4.52 10.44
CA GLY A 12 -10.83 -3.17 10.50
C GLY A 12 -11.77 -2.97 11.68
N GLY A 13 -11.95 -1.73 12.08
CA GLY A 13 -12.89 -1.32 13.11
C GLY A 13 -13.66 -0.09 12.68
N GLN A 14 -14.96 -0.05 12.97
CA GLN A 14 -15.80 1.10 12.71
C GLN A 14 -16.08 1.85 14.03
N TYR A 15 -15.79 3.14 14.01
CA TYR A 15 -15.96 4.06 15.12
C TYR A 15 -16.81 5.25 14.68
N GLU A 16 -17.39 5.99 15.61
CA GLU A 16 -18.23 7.17 15.28
C GLU A 16 -17.45 8.28 14.55
N ASP A 17 -16.16 8.38 14.79
CA ASP A 17 -15.24 9.38 14.22
C ASP A 17 -14.34 8.87 13.10
N GLY A 18 -14.48 7.60 12.72
CA GLY A 18 -13.72 7.04 11.59
C GLY A 18 -13.81 5.53 11.49
N THR A 19 -13.26 5.01 10.38
CA THR A 19 -13.13 3.58 10.11
C THR A 19 -11.65 3.24 9.94
N THR A 20 -11.16 2.19 10.60
CA THR A 20 -9.80 1.67 10.42
C THR A 20 -9.80 0.50 9.46
N ASP A 21 -8.69 0.34 8.75
CA ASP A 21 -8.44 -0.79 7.85
C ASP A 21 -6.94 -1.06 7.79
N ILE A 22 -6.55 -2.30 7.99
CA ILE A 22 -5.14 -2.69 8.02
C ILE A 22 -4.97 -4.15 7.65
N THR A 23 -4.02 -4.44 6.78
CA THR A 23 -3.54 -5.81 6.56
C THR A 23 -2.08 -5.93 6.92
N ARG A 24 -1.74 -7.01 7.62
CA ARG A 24 -0.36 -7.44 7.85
C ARG A 24 -0.19 -8.90 7.46
N THR A 25 0.98 -9.19 6.92
CA THR A 25 1.46 -10.55 6.68
C THR A 25 2.63 -10.79 7.61
N VAL A 26 2.57 -11.88 8.39
CA VAL A 26 3.59 -12.26 9.37
C VAL A 26 4.06 -13.69 9.12
N ALA A 27 5.34 -13.96 9.38
CA ALA A 27 5.89 -15.30 9.26
C ALA A 27 5.63 -16.11 10.54
N ILE A 28 5.17 -17.33 10.38
CA ILE A 28 5.08 -18.31 11.47
C ILE A 28 6.33 -19.19 11.41
N GLY A 29 7.28 -18.95 12.33
CA GLY A 29 8.63 -19.54 12.24
C GLY A 29 9.50 -18.85 11.17
N GLU A 30 10.38 -19.64 10.53
CA GLU A 30 11.30 -19.12 9.50
C GLU A 30 10.63 -19.09 8.12
N PRO A 31 10.56 -17.91 7.46
CA PRO A 31 10.07 -17.80 6.10
C PRO A 31 11.10 -18.31 5.08
N SER A 32 10.64 -18.79 3.94
CA SER A 32 11.53 -19.15 2.83
C SER A 32 12.12 -17.90 2.14
N ASP A 33 13.19 -18.07 1.38
CA ASP A 33 13.80 -17.00 0.58
C ASP A 33 12.81 -16.42 -0.43
N GLU A 34 11.99 -17.27 -1.06
CA GLU A 34 10.93 -16.83 -1.96
C GLU A 34 9.89 -15.95 -1.23
N MET A 35 9.45 -16.32 -0.02
CA MET A 35 8.51 -15.52 0.76
C MET A 35 9.09 -14.15 1.09
N ARG A 36 10.36 -14.08 1.48
CA ARG A 36 11.05 -12.81 1.73
C ARG A 36 11.15 -11.95 0.47
N GLU A 37 11.55 -12.54 -0.65
CA GLU A 37 11.63 -11.84 -1.93
C GLU A 37 10.26 -11.27 -2.33
N ARG A 38 9.20 -12.09 -2.33
CA ARG A 38 7.84 -11.67 -2.71
C ARG A 38 7.28 -10.60 -1.77
N PHE A 39 7.47 -10.78 -0.47
CA PHE A 39 7.07 -9.76 0.50
C PHE A 39 7.78 -8.42 0.25
N THR A 40 9.08 -8.47 -0.03
CA THR A 40 9.86 -7.25 -0.28
C THR A 40 9.45 -6.56 -1.58
N LEU A 41 9.10 -7.29 -2.64
CA LEU A 41 8.55 -6.70 -3.87
C LEU A 41 7.22 -5.97 -3.62
N VAL A 42 6.33 -6.57 -2.82
CA VAL A 42 5.06 -5.94 -2.40
C VAL A 42 5.34 -4.70 -1.55
N LEU A 43 6.27 -4.78 -0.59
CA LEU A 43 6.66 -3.66 0.28
C LEU A 43 7.24 -2.49 -0.53
N LYS A 44 8.08 -2.76 -1.53
CA LYS A 44 8.62 -1.71 -2.43
C LYS A 44 7.51 -0.98 -3.18
N GLY A 45 6.51 -1.70 -3.68
CA GLY A 45 5.33 -1.10 -4.32
C GLY A 45 4.51 -0.27 -3.33
N HIS A 46 4.29 -0.78 -2.13
CA HIS A 46 3.61 -0.07 -1.04
C HIS A 46 4.32 1.25 -0.68
N ILE A 47 5.64 1.22 -0.51
CA ILE A 47 6.47 2.41 -0.23
C ILE A 47 6.44 3.38 -1.43
N ALA A 48 6.57 2.88 -2.66
CA ALA A 48 6.57 3.73 -3.85
C ALA A 48 5.27 4.53 -3.98
N LEU A 49 4.13 3.91 -3.73
CA LEU A 49 2.83 4.59 -3.72
C LEU A 49 2.71 5.58 -2.55
N ALA A 50 3.09 5.17 -1.34
CA ALA A 50 3.02 6.05 -0.16
C ALA A 50 3.87 7.33 -0.30
N ARG A 51 4.93 7.29 -1.11
CA ARG A 51 5.84 8.42 -1.38
C ARG A 51 5.47 9.21 -2.63
N ALA A 52 4.42 8.84 -3.34
CA ALA A 52 4.05 9.50 -4.58
C ALA A 52 3.77 11.00 -4.34
N VAL A 53 4.38 11.84 -5.18
CA VAL A 53 4.06 13.26 -5.29
C VAL A 53 3.41 13.46 -6.65
N PHE A 54 2.26 14.07 -6.67
CA PHE A 54 1.46 14.18 -7.89
C PHE A 54 0.72 15.52 -7.99
N PRO A 55 0.53 16.07 -9.21
CA PRO A 55 -0.25 17.28 -9.41
C PRO A 55 -1.75 17.11 -9.10
N ASP A 56 -2.42 18.21 -8.81
CA ASP A 56 -3.88 18.23 -8.76
C ASP A 56 -4.50 17.68 -10.06
N GLY A 57 -5.59 16.93 -9.93
CA GLY A 57 -6.29 16.30 -11.05
C GLY A 57 -5.81 14.88 -11.38
N VAL A 58 -4.72 14.41 -10.77
CA VAL A 58 -4.26 13.02 -10.94
C VAL A 58 -5.27 12.06 -10.30
N THR A 59 -5.55 10.99 -11.03
CA THR A 59 -6.51 9.94 -10.64
C THR A 59 -5.80 8.73 -10.04
N GLY A 60 -6.54 7.90 -9.32
CA GLY A 60 -5.99 6.66 -8.77
C GLY A 60 -5.48 5.68 -9.85
N ALA A 61 -6.07 5.70 -11.05
CA ALA A 61 -5.59 4.88 -12.16
C ALA A 61 -4.15 5.26 -12.61
N GLN A 62 -3.78 6.52 -12.47
CA GLN A 62 -2.43 6.99 -12.79
C GLN A 62 -1.41 6.63 -11.71
N LEU A 63 -1.85 6.37 -10.47
CA LEU A 63 -1.00 6.02 -9.34
C LEU A 63 -0.89 4.49 -9.09
N ASP A 64 -1.87 3.70 -9.54
CA ASP A 64 -1.89 2.24 -9.39
C ASP A 64 -0.58 1.56 -9.87
N PRO A 65 0.05 1.96 -11.00
CA PRO A 65 1.32 1.39 -11.43
C PRO A 65 2.49 1.54 -10.44
N PHE A 66 2.49 2.56 -9.57
CA PHE A 66 3.54 2.71 -8.56
C PHE A 66 3.61 1.51 -7.61
N ALA A 67 2.45 0.97 -7.25
CA ALA A 67 2.37 -0.21 -6.39
C ALA A 67 2.73 -1.52 -7.12
N ARG A 68 2.59 -1.57 -8.45
CA ARG A 68 2.77 -2.80 -9.24
C ARG A 68 4.13 -2.94 -9.89
N GLN A 69 4.84 -1.83 -10.13
CA GLN A 69 6.04 -1.79 -10.97
C GLN A 69 7.13 -2.82 -10.57
N HIS A 70 7.31 -3.06 -9.28
CA HIS A 70 8.32 -3.99 -8.78
C HIS A 70 7.90 -5.46 -8.99
N LEU A 71 6.61 -5.76 -8.87
CA LEU A 71 6.06 -7.07 -9.21
C LEU A 71 6.11 -7.30 -10.72
N TRP A 72 5.70 -6.33 -11.52
CA TRP A 72 5.76 -6.42 -12.99
C TRP A 72 7.18 -6.67 -13.50
N ALA A 73 8.18 -6.00 -12.92
CA ALA A 73 9.59 -6.24 -13.28
C ALA A 73 10.06 -7.68 -12.99
N ALA A 74 9.39 -8.37 -12.06
CA ALA A 74 9.62 -9.79 -11.75
C ALA A 74 8.65 -10.75 -12.49
N GLY A 75 7.81 -10.23 -13.40
CA GLY A 75 6.80 -11.03 -14.12
C GLY A 75 5.61 -11.44 -13.23
N LEU A 76 5.33 -10.70 -12.18
CA LEU A 76 4.28 -10.97 -11.19
C LEU A 76 3.25 -9.83 -11.17
N ASP A 77 2.06 -10.10 -10.63
CA ASP A 77 1.01 -9.11 -10.41
C ASP A 77 0.05 -9.60 -9.32
N PHE A 78 -0.94 -8.76 -8.99
CA PHE A 78 -2.11 -9.09 -8.18
C PHE A 78 -3.39 -8.58 -8.87
N ASP A 79 -4.52 -9.27 -8.66
CA ASP A 79 -5.75 -9.08 -9.45
C ASP A 79 -6.76 -8.08 -8.84
N HIS A 80 -6.57 -7.67 -7.58
CA HIS A 80 -7.43 -6.68 -6.94
C HIS A 80 -6.95 -5.24 -7.14
N GLY A 81 -7.75 -4.26 -6.75
CA GLY A 81 -7.34 -2.86 -6.73
C GLY A 81 -6.24 -2.61 -5.69
N THR A 82 -5.39 -1.63 -5.94
CA THR A 82 -4.32 -1.24 -5.01
C THR A 82 -4.86 -0.49 -3.78
N GLY A 83 -6.04 0.12 -3.90
CA GLY A 83 -6.67 0.81 -2.81
C GLY A 83 -8.08 1.32 -3.15
N HIS A 84 -8.82 1.59 -2.10
CA HIS A 84 -10.19 2.11 -2.14
C HIS A 84 -10.32 3.32 -1.22
N GLY A 85 -11.34 4.14 -1.43
CA GLY A 85 -11.71 5.17 -0.48
C GLY A 85 -12.25 4.55 0.82
N VAL A 86 -12.10 5.27 1.92
CA VAL A 86 -12.61 4.87 3.24
C VAL A 86 -13.60 5.92 3.74
N GLY A 87 -14.77 5.49 4.16
CA GLY A 87 -15.84 6.35 4.63
C GLY A 87 -15.60 6.85 6.05
N SER A 88 -16.06 8.09 6.33
CA SER A 88 -16.11 8.64 7.68
C SER A 88 -17.45 8.22 8.29
N TYR A 89 -17.43 7.29 9.24
CA TYR A 89 -18.62 6.63 9.79
C TYR A 89 -19.54 6.04 8.72
N LEU A 90 -18.94 5.53 7.65
CA LEU A 90 -19.59 4.90 6.51
C LEU A 90 -18.85 3.59 6.18
N SER A 91 -19.01 3.08 4.95
CA SER A 91 -18.39 1.83 4.54
C SER A 91 -16.86 1.91 4.54
N VAL A 92 -16.20 0.82 4.91
CA VAL A 92 -14.75 0.68 4.76
C VAL A 92 -14.34 0.84 3.29
N HIS A 93 -15.12 0.27 2.37
CA HIS A 93 -15.01 0.48 0.92
C HIS A 93 -15.97 1.57 0.47
N GLU A 94 -15.56 2.83 0.54
CA GLU A 94 -16.39 3.98 0.18
C GLU A 94 -15.88 4.65 -1.10
N GLY A 95 -16.77 4.75 -2.09
CA GLY A 95 -16.47 5.47 -3.33
C GLY A 95 -16.62 7.00 -3.19
N PRO A 96 -16.31 7.77 -4.25
CA PRO A 96 -15.91 7.32 -5.58
C PRO A 96 -14.38 7.13 -5.76
N ALA A 97 -13.57 7.55 -4.80
CA ALA A 97 -12.11 7.46 -4.90
C ALA A 97 -11.62 6.01 -4.80
N ARG A 98 -10.66 5.64 -5.63
CA ARG A 98 -9.96 4.34 -5.57
C ARG A 98 -8.61 4.45 -6.28
N ILE A 99 -7.66 3.62 -5.88
CA ILE A 99 -6.38 3.42 -6.59
C ILE A 99 -6.45 2.07 -7.28
N SER A 100 -6.78 2.09 -8.56
CA SER A 100 -6.89 0.91 -9.42
C SER A 100 -6.96 1.34 -10.88
N LYS A 101 -6.81 0.41 -11.81
CA LYS A 101 -7.00 0.68 -13.25
C LYS A 101 -8.35 1.31 -13.63
N LEU A 102 -9.36 1.19 -12.75
CA LEU A 102 -10.69 1.77 -12.93
C LEU A 102 -10.90 3.06 -12.11
N GLY A 103 -9.88 3.55 -11.43
CA GLY A 103 -9.94 4.71 -10.55
C GLY A 103 -9.86 6.03 -11.31
N ASN A 104 -10.97 6.47 -11.92
CA ASN A 104 -11.01 7.67 -12.78
C ASN A 104 -11.34 8.97 -12.03
N THR A 105 -11.59 8.91 -10.73
CA THR A 105 -11.83 10.09 -9.90
C THR A 105 -10.50 10.72 -9.50
N ALA A 106 -10.36 12.03 -9.72
CA ALA A 106 -9.20 12.79 -9.27
C ALA A 106 -9.11 12.75 -7.74
N LEU A 107 -7.92 12.45 -7.23
CA LEU A 107 -7.66 12.43 -5.79
C LEU A 107 -7.54 13.85 -5.26
N LYS A 108 -8.25 14.16 -4.17
CA LYS A 108 -8.30 15.48 -3.55
C LYS A 108 -7.81 15.40 -2.10
N ARG A 109 -7.21 16.47 -1.62
CA ARG A 109 -6.81 16.63 -0.21
C ARG A 109 -7.99 16.36 0.71
N GLY A 110 -7.74 15.65 1.80
CA GLY A 110 -8.75 15.18 2.75
C GLY A 110 -9.35 13.82 2.44
N MET A 111 -9.11 13.25 1.25
CA MET A 111 -9.52 11.88 0.96
C MET A 111 -8.64 10.88 1.69
N ILE A 112 -9.27 9.91 2.35
CA ILE A 112 -8.61 8.75 2.95
C ILE A 112 -8.78 7.56 2.01
N LEU A 113 -7.68 6.87 1.73
CA LEU A 113 -7.66 5.67 0.89
C LEU A 113 -6.83 4.58 1.54
N SER A 114 -7.09 3.32 1.18
CA SER A 114 -6.15 2.23 1.45
C SER A 114 -4.99 2.25 0.44
N ASN A 115 -3.85 1.72 0.87
CA ASN A 115 -2.69 1.38 0.04
C ASN A 115 -2.33 -0.05 0.38
N GLU A 116 -2.80 -1.02 -0.44
CA GLU A 116 -2.88 -2.44 -0.10
C GLU A 116 -2.39 -3.39 -1.21
N PRO A 117 -1.23 -3.17 -1.82
CA PRO A 117 -0.70 -4.12 -2.79
C PRO A 117 -0.49 -5.51 -2.18
N GLY A 118 -0.54 -6.54 -3.02
CA GLY A 118 -0.38 -7.92 -2.57
C GLY A 118 0.30 -8.82 -3.60
N TYR A 119 0.50 -10.06 -3.21
CA TYR A 119 0.92 -11.16 -4.07
C TYR A 119 0.32 -12.46 -3.56
N TYR A 120 -0.22 -13.29 -4.45
CA TYR A 120 -0.93 -14.51 -4.07
C TYR A 120 -0.46 -15.68 -4.91
N LYS A 121 0.22 -16.65 -4.26
CA LYS A 121 0.66 -17.89 -4.91
C LYS A 121 -0.39 -18.96 -4.69
N THR A 122 -1.12 -19.30 -5.75
CA THR A 122 -2.22 -20.27 -5.69
C THR A 122 -1.80 -21.57 -5.02
N GLY A 123 -2.57 -22.00 -4.01
CA GLY A 123 -2.33 -23.24 -3.26
C GLY A 123 -1.12 -23.20 -2.31
N ALA A 124 -0.48 -22.03 -2.12
CA ALA A 124 0.70 -21.90 -1.27
C ALA A 124 0.53 -20.83 -0.19
N TYR A 125 0.52 -19.54 -0.53
CA TYR A 125 0.43 -18.44 0.44
C TYR A 125 -0.06 -17.15 -0.23
N GLY A 126 -0.52 -16.20 0.60
CA GLY A 126 -0.85 -14.83 0.19
C GLY A 126 -0.06 -13.82 1.01
N ILE A 127 0.23 -12.69 0.39
CA ILE A 127 0.88 -11.52 0.99
C ILE A 127 0.02 -10.31 0.65
N ARG A 128 -0.33 -9.50 1.66
CA ARG A 128 -0.86 -8.15 1.49
C ARG A 128 -0.28 -7.26 2.57
N ILE A 129 0.08 -6.06 2.20
CA ILE A 129 0.57 -5.01 3.08
C ILE A 129 -0.35 -3.82 2.88
N GLU A 130 -1.03 -3.42 3.94
CA GLU A 130 -2.02 -2.34 3.87
C GLU A 130 -1.85 -1.32 4.97
N ASN A 131 -1.86 -0.06 4.57
CA ASN A 131 -2.02 1.10 5.43
C ASN A 131 -3.13 1.99 4.88
N LEU A 132 -3.77 2.75 5.75
CA LEU A 132 -4.55 3.91 5.34
C LEU A 132 -3.63 5.11 5.10
N VAL A 133 -3.94 5.86 4.05
CA VAL A 133 -3.23 7.08 3.67
C VAL A 133 -4.21 8.23 3.45
N LEU A 134 -3.80 9.42 3.87
CA LEU A 134 -4.53 10.67 3.69
C LEU A 134 -3.88 11.47 2.56
N VAL A 135 -4.66 11.96 1.62
CA VAL A 135 -4.18 12.91 0.60
C VAL A 135 -3.98 14.29 1.25
N VAL A 136 -2.76 14.78 1.22
CA VAL A 136 -2.37 16.07 1.82
C VAL A 136 -1.65 16.96 0.79
N GLU A 137 -1.38 18.21 1.19
CA GLU A 137 -0.54 19.11 0.39
C GLU A 137 0.86 18.52 0.23
N GLY A 138 1.35 18.50 -1.01
CA GLY A 138 2.68 18.03 -1.34
C GLY A 138 3.78 19.04 -1.00
N PRO A 139 5.04 18.67 -1.25
CA PRO A 139 6.17 19.55 -0.97
C PRO A 139 6.10 20.82 -1.83
N LYS A 140 6.56 21.94 -1.25
CA LYS A 140 6.77 23.18 -2.01
C LYS A 140 8.02 23.01 -2.85
N VAL A 141 7.86 23.11 -4.18
CA VAL A 141 8.95 23.01 -5.15
C VAL A 141 9.08 24.38 -5.83
N GLU A 142 10.29 24.95 -5.79
CA GLU A 142 10.56 26.22 -6.45
C GLU A 142 10.37 26.07 -7.98
N GLY A 143 9.62 27.00 -8.59
CA GLY A 143 9.29 26.93 -10.01
C GLY A 143 8.17 25.94 -10.38
N ALA A 144 7.51 25.32 -9.41
CA ALA A 144 6.37 24.44 -9.69
C ALA A 144 5.23 25.21 -10.36
N GLU A 145 4.74 24.69 -11.49
CA GLU A 145 3.63 25.27 -12.26
C GLU A 145 2.26 24.76 -11.81
N LYS A 146 2.23 23.70 -11.00
CA LYS A 146 0.99 23.06 -10.51
C LYS A 146 1.06 22.82 -9.02
N PRO A 147 -0.08 22.94 -8.30
CA PRO A 147 -0.19 22.47 -6.93
C PRO A 147 0.11 20.97 -6.85
N LEU A 148 0.88 20.58 -5.84
CA LEU A 148 1.27 19.18 -5.62
C LEU A 148 0.55 18.62 -4.41
N ASN A 149 0.22 17.35 -4.51
CA ASN A 149 -0.32 16.51 -3.45
C ASN A 149 0.65 15.37 -3.14
N THR A 150 0.52 14.79 -1.97
CA THR A 150 1.22 13.59 -1.54
C THR A 150 0.34 12.81 -0.56
N PHE A 151 0.85 11.71 -0.04
CA PHE A 151 0.17 10.93 0.98
C PHE A 151 0.84 11.08 2.34
N GLU A 152 0.02 11.17 3.38
CA GLU A 152 0.40 10.98 4.77
C GLU A 152 -0.11 9.62 5.24
N THR A 153 0.79 8.77 5.76
CA THR A 153 0.42 7.46 6.29
C THR A 153 -0.22 7.59 7.66
N LEU A 154 -1.42 7.05 7.82
CA LEU A 154 -2.17 7.08 9.09
C LEU A 154 -1.90 5.85 9.95
N THR A 155 -1.61 4.70 9.33
CA THR A 155 -1.37 3.42 10.01
C THR A 155 0.07 3.33 10.49
N LEU A 156 0.28 3.10 11.80
CA LEU A 156 1.60 3.08 12.43
C LEU A 156 2.05 1.68 12.89
N VAL A 157 1.34 0.61 12.50
CA VAL A 157 1.69 -0.77 12.86
C VAL A 157 2.91 -1.22 12.05
N PRO A 158 3.97 -1.73 12.69
CA PRO A 158 5.19 -2.13 11.99
C PRO A 158 4.99 -3.37 11.10
N PHE A 159 5.91 -3.55 10.16
CA PHE A 159 6.01 -4.76 9.31
C PHE A 159 6.83 -5.86 9.99
N ASP A 160 6.61 -7.13 9.61
CA ASP A 160 7.45 -8.23 10.08
C ASP A 160 8.82 -8.20 9.38
N ARG A 161 9.84 -7.75 10.10
CA ARG A 161 11.21 -7.62 9.58
C ARG A 161 11.82 -8.93 9.09
N ARG A 162 11.34 -10.10 9.57
CA ARG A 162 11.82 -11.40 9.11
C ARG A 162 11.45 -11.68 7.65
N LEU A 163 10.42 -10.99 7.13
CA LEU A 163 9.97 -11.08 5.75
C LEU A 163 10.67 -10.09 4.82
N ILE A 164 11.50 -9.19 5.33
CA ILE A 164 12.17 -8.18 4.52
C ILE A 164 13.55 -8.67 4.09
N GLU A 165 13.76 -8.77 2.78
CA GLU A 165 15.09 -8.99 2.21
C GLU A 165 15.78 -7.62 2.03
N MET A 166 16.58 -7.25 3.03
CA MET A 166 17.19 -5.92 3.13
C MET A 166 18.08 -5.56 1.94
N SER A 167 18.71 -6.55 1.30
CA SER A 167 19.56 -6.34 0.11
C SER A 167 18.80 -5.84 -1.12
N MET A 168 17.48 -6.00 -1.14
CA MET A 168 16.61 -5.53 -2.21
C MET A 168 16.14 -4.09 -2.02
N LEU A 169 16.33 -3.51 -0.83
CA LEU A 169 15.87 -2.16 -0.52
C LEU A 169 16.99 -1.13 -0.77
N THR A 170 16.59 0.03 -1.27
CA THR A 170 17.45 1.22 -1.28
C THR A 170 17.51 1.84 0.12
N TYR A 171 18.51 2.69 0.37
CA TYR A 171 18.64 3.42 1.64
C TYR A 171 17.37 4.20 2.00
N ASP A 172 16.75 4.86 1.00
CA ASP A 172 15.51 5.61 1.18
C ASP A 172 14.30 4.73 1.53
N GLU A 173 14.25 3.49 1.01
CA GLU A 173 13.20 2.53 1.32
C GLU A 173 13.37 1.94 2.71
N ILE A 174 14.61 1.71 3.16
CA ILE A 174 14.91 1.20 4.51
C ILE A 174 14.38 2.17 5.59
N SER A 175 14.63 3.47 5.42
CA SER A 175 14.16 4.50 6.38
C SER A 175 12.64 4.59 6.51
N ARG A 176 11.89 3.95 5.63
CA ARG A 176 10.41 3.93 5.59
C ARG A 176 9.81 2.57 5.91
N SER A 177 10.63 1.52 6.00
CA SER A 177 10.21 0.18 6.42
C SER A 177 10.26 -0.01 7.95
N GLU A 178 10.75 0.97 8.67
CA GLU A 178 10.79 1.06 10.13
C GLU A 178 9.53 1.72 10.66
#